data_e2484eb3edcd39ea10fd8d9ec310fd3e
#
_entry.id   e2484eb3edcd39ea10fd8d9ec310fd3e
#
_cell.length_a   1.000
_cell.length_b   1.000
_cell.length_c   1.000
_cell.angle_alpha   90.00
_cell.angle_beta   90.00
_cell.angle_gamma   90.00
#
_symmetry.space_group_name_H-M   'P 1'
#
loop_
_entity.id
_entity.type
_entity.pdbx_description
1 polymer ?
#
loop_
_entity_poly.entity_id
_entity_poly.type
_entity_poly.pdbx_seq_one_letter_code
_entity_poly.pdbx_strand_id
1 'polypeptide(L)'
;MAWTIILFFFAFAYAMFQGGFVSWFVFYSFLPIILYTLAVSFYPLSDIEMTREIDKEELYADEPLDVTIEVSRRFLFPLLYLVIEDHTPENIVKRNSNLKKVASKGVFSFGFKKRLTFHYTIDGMPRGDYRFKSVTVKTGDIFGFVQKSKTFDIEQSVLVYPKIIPPQKWTPLDLSFGGRHRSKKHFEYDLTSISSIRDYIPGDRLSWLDWKATARTSKLVTKQFEYPINKDIMVVLDRTINPDDKNGERFERAVSLAASLTDRALRTGSSVGFISIGPQAVWVGMQDQSYQKWVILHHLAAVEPNGEADPSYAFNKYVGQMSHETTVVFITTKISSKMVLLFNDLISRGLAIEMFLAIGDRVPSAEDALLQRLMSMGVYIHLVRDWRFDEILKAGGSRATS
;
A
#
# COMPACT_ATOMS: atom_id res chain seq x y z
N MET A 1 5.33 42.85 21.25
CA MET A 1 6.48 43.61 21.72
C MET A 1 6.18 45.07 22.03
N ALA A 2 5.67 45.87 21.09
CA ALA A 2 5.31 47.29 21.37
C ALA A 2 4.34 47.43 22.56
N TRP A 3 3.29 46.62 22.64
CA TRP A 3 2.31 46.65 23.71
C TRP A 3 2.88 46.36 25.10
N THR A 4 3.85 45.48 25.24
CA THR A 4 4.49 45.16 26.54
C THR A 4 5.37 46.33 27.01
N ILE A 5 6.05 47.00 26.10
CA ILE A 5 6.86 48.17 26.38
C ILE A 5 5.94 49.35 26.78
N ILE A 6 4.84 49.55 26.06
CA ILE A 6 3.84 50.58 26.41
C ILE A 6 3.23 50.31 27.78
N LEU A 7 2.88 49.08 28.08
CA LEU A 7 2.32 48.69 29.37
C LEU A 7 3.33 48.91 30.52
N PHE A 8 4.62 48.61 30.28
CA PHE A 8 5.69 48.89 31.24
C PHE A 8 5.80 50.40 31.52
N PHE A 9 5.88 51.23 30.48
CA PHE A 9 5.97 52.69 30.65
C PHE A 9 4.72 53.26 31.29
N PHE A 10 3.54 52.74 30.97
CA PHE A 10 2.28 53.17 31.59
C PHE A 10 2.25 52.81 33.09
N ALA A 11 2.59 51.58 33.45
CA ALA A 11 2.66 51.14 34.84
C ALA A 11 3.70 51.92 35.64
N PHE A 12 4.89 52.20 35.03
CA PHE A 12 5.92 53.02 35.63
C PHE A 12 5.47 54.47 35.84
N ALA A 13 4.89 55.06 34.80
CA ALA A 13 4.34 56.44 34.90
C ALA A 13 3.26 56.53 35.99
N TYR A 14 2.34 55.54 36.06
CA TYR A 14 1.32 55.49 37.10
C TYR A 14 1.97 55.43 38.49
N ALA A 15 3.00 54.60 38.71
CA ALA A 15 3.71 54.49 39.97
C ALA A 15 4.41 55.80 40.36
N MET A 16 5.02 56.50 39.40
CA MET A 16 5.70 57.78 39.59
C MET A 16 4.77 58.95 39.90
N PHE A 17 3.64 59.06 39.16
CA PHE A 17 2.73 60.21 39.30
C PHE A 17 1.78 60.05 40.49
N GLN A 18 1.28 58.83 40.77
CA GLN A 18 0.34 58.60 41.86
C GLN A 18 1.03 58.60 43.22
N GLY A 19 2.28 58.10 43.29
CA GLY A 19 3.00 57.94 44.55
C GLY A 19 2.27 56.98 45.53
N GLY A 20 2.95 56.60 46.58
CA GLY A 20 2.35 55.79 47.64
C GLY A 20 2.55 54.28 47.47
N PHE A 21 2.28 53.53 48.54
CA PHE A 21 2.56 52.10 48.64
C PHE A 21 1.84 51.26 47.55
N VAL A 22 0.54 51.57 47.32
CA VAL A 22 -0.31 50.77 46.44
C VAL A 22 0.19 50.80 44.97
N SER A 23 0.55 51.98 44.44
CA SER A 23 1.00 52.14 43.07
C SER A 23 2.34 51.45 42.81
N TRP A 24 3.28 51.55 43.76
CA TRP A 24 4.55 50.81 43.69
C TRP A 24 4.36 49.30 43.87
N PHE A 25 3.43 48.86 44.71
CA PHE A 25 3.09 47.43 44.84
C PHE A 25 2.57 46.86 43.56
N VAL A 26 1.65 47.53 42.87
CA VAL A 26 1.14 47.11 41.54
C VAL A 26 2.27 47.06 40.53
N PHE A 27 3.14 48.08 40.45
CA PHE A 27 4.26 48.07 39.53
C PHE A 27 5.20 46.89 39.76
N TYR A 28 5.62 46.62 41.01
CA TYR A 28 6.50 45.49 41.34
C TYR A 28 5.83 44.15 41.13
N SER A 29 4.51 44.06 41.25
CA SER A 29 3.77 42.81 40.93
C SER A 29 3.79 42.49 39.43
N PHE A 30 3.70 43.52 38.57
CA PHE A 30 3.76 43.33 37.11
C PHE A 30 5.18 43.23 36.57
N LEU A 31 6.17 43.76 37.25
CA LEU A 31 7.56 43.82 36.81
C LEU A 31 8.15 42.42 36.41
N PRO A 32 7.99 41.33 37.21
CA PRO A 32 8.49 40.00 36.83
C PRO A 32 7.86 39.49 35.54
N ILE A 33 6.55 39.75 35.33
CA ILE A 33 5.83 39.32 34.14
C ILE A 33 6.39 40.05 32.90
N ILE A 34 6.58 41.33 32.98
CA ILE A 34 7.13 42.16 31.88
C ILE A 34 8.56 41.73 31.56
N LEU A 35 9.39 41.56 32.60
CA LEU A 35 10.76 41.10 32.42
C LEU A 35 10.84 39.69 31.77
N TYR A 36 9.97 38.78 32.20
CA TYR A 36 9.87 37.46 31.59
C TYR A 36 9.46 37.53 30.10
N THR A 37 8.39 38.30 29.78
CA THR A 37 7.92 38.50 28.41
C THR A 37 9.03 39.13 27.53
N LEU A 38 9.77 40.08 28.06
CA LEU A 38 10.89 40.71 27.38
C LEU A 38 12.01 39.68 27.15
N ALA A 39 12.37 38.90 28.15
CA ALA A 39 13.37 37.85 28.06
C ALA A 39 13.00 36.77 27.02
N VAL A 40 11.74 36.31 26.99
CA VAL A 40 11.26 35.38 25.95
C VAL A 40 11.35 36.02 24.55
N SER A 41 11.09 37.33 24.44
CA SER A 41 11.19 38.06 23.19
C SER A 41 12.62 38.03 22.61
N PHE A 42 13.65 38.08 23.45
CA PHE A 42 15.04 38.04 23.02
C PHE A 42 15.59 36.62 22.85
N TYR A 43 14.91 35.60 23.39
CA TYR A 43 15.37 34.21 23.25
C TYR A 43 15.45 33.77 21.77
N PRO A 44 16.61 33.37 21.25
CA PRO A 44 16.74 32.97 19.85
C PRO A 44 16.25 31.53 19.64
N LEU A 45 15.23 31.33 18.80
CA LEU A 45 14.76 29.98 18.42
C LEU A 45 15.81 29.21 17.58
N SER A 46 16.87 29.86 17.13
CA SER A 46 18.02 29.22 16.47
C SER A 46 18.81 28.31 17.41
N ASP A 47 18.69 28.52 18.72
CA ASP A 47 19.28 27.68 19.75
C ASP A 47 18.65 26.29 19.83
N ILE A 48 17.42 26.11 19.31
CA ILE A 48 16.71 24.85 19.29
C ILE A 48 17.19 24.05 18.09
N GLU A 49 17.68 22.84 18.36
CA GLU A 49 17.99 21.79 17.39
C GLU A 49 16.92 20.72 17.50
N MET A 50 16.54 20.13 16.36
CA MET A 50 15.47 19.13 16.29
C MET A 50 15.84 18.00 15.37
N THR A 51 15.52 16.78 15.79
CA THR A 51 15.62 15.57 14.98
C THR A 51 14.28 14.83 15.03
N ARG A 52 13.90 14.23 13.90
CA ARG A 52 12.78 13.29 13.83
C ARG A 52 13.35 11.91 13.54
N GLU A 53 12.87 10.93 14.26
CA GLU A 53 13.17 9.51 14.05
C GLU A 53 11.86 8.77 13.82
N ILE A 54 11.79 8.06 12.70
CA ILE A 54 10.67 7.21 12.31
C ILE A 54 11.17 5.77 12.45
N ASP A 55 10.42 4.92 13.13
CA ASP A 55 10.83 3.54 13.45
C ASP A 55 10.99 2.65 12.21
N LYS A 56 10.20 2.92 11.14
CA LYS A 56 10.21 2.15 9.89
C LYS A 56 10.05 3.05 8.68
N GLU A 57 10.96 2.93 7.73
CA GLU A 57 10.85 3.61 6.42
C GLU A 57 9.92 2.85 5.46
N GLU A 58 9.74 1.55 5.68
CA GLU A 58 8.85 0.66 4.91
C GLU A 58 7.97 -0.16 5.85
N LEU A 59 6.66 -0.20 5.58
CA LEU A 59 5.68 -0.96 6.36
C LEU A 59 4.52 -1.39 5.47
N TYR A 60 3.67 -2.29 5.98
CA TYR A 60 2.45 -2.69 5.30
C TYR A 60 1.25 -1.88 5.80
N ALA A 61 0.23 -1.76 4.94
CA ALA A 61 -1.01 -1.08 5.30
C ALA A 61 -1.65 -1.72 6.55
N ASP A 62 -2.27 -0.88 7.37
CA ASP A 62 -2.83 -1.16 8.70
C ASP A 62 -1.79 -1.38 9.81
N GLU A 63 -0.49 -1.34 9.53
CA GLU A 63 0.53 -1.33 10.60
C GLU A 63 0.62 0.06 11.25
N PRO A 64 0.96 0.13 12.56
CA PRO A 64 1.24 1.39 13.21
C PRO A 64 2.60 1.94 12.80
N LEU A 65 2.70 3.27 12.79
CA LEU A 65 3.94 4.01 12.56
C LEU A 65 4.26 4.85 13.79
N ASP A 66 5.41 4.59 14.40
CA ASP A 66 5.90 5.32 15.55
C ASP A 66 6.85 6.43 15.12
N VAL A 67 6.57 7.62 15.59
CA VAL A 67 7.36 8.82 15.29
C VAL A 67 7.85 9.43 16.60
N THR A 68 9.15 9.64 16.69
CA THR A 68 9.81 10.27 17.83
C THR A 68 10.48 11.57 17.38
N ILE A 69 10.15 12.66 18.05
CA ILE A 69 10.77 13.98 17.82
C ILE A 69 11.59 14.33 19.04
N GLU A 70 12.88 14.49 18.86
CA GLU A 70 13.78 15.00 19.89
C GLU A 70 14.06 16.47 19.66
N VAL A 71 13.87 17.25 20.71
CA VAL A 71 14.17 18.67 20.76
C VAL A 71 15.29 18.90 21.76
N SER A 72 16.38 19.51 21.32
CA SER A 72 17.51 19.86 22.15
C SER A 72 17.81 21.35 22.08
N ARG A 73 18.42 21.91 23.13
CA ARG A 73 18.85 23.31 23.17
C ARG A 73 20.14 23.47 23.97
N ARG A 74 20.89 24.49 23.65
CA ARG A 74 22.17 24.80 24.32
C ARG A 74 21.97 25.70 25.52
N PHE A 75 21.15 26.76 25.40
CA PHE A 75 20.94 27.73 26.48
C PHE A 75 19.80 27.32 27.41
N LEU A 76 20.07 27.32 28.70
CA LEU A 76 19.10 27.06 29.75
C LEU A 76 18.27 28.32 30.02
N PHE A 77 17.20 28.48 29.25
CA PHE A 77 16.21 29.53 29.47
C PHE A 77 14.86 28.92 29.89
N PRO A 78 14.18 29.47 30.92
CA PRO A 78 12.91 28.91 31.40
C PRO A 78 11.78 29.15 30.39
N LEU A 79 11.68 28.30 29.34
CA LEU A 79 10.55 28.30 28.44
C LEU A 79 9.38 27.59 29.16
N LEU A 80 8.32 28.35 29.44
CA LEU A 80 7.16 27.81 30.17
C LEU A 80 6.41 26.76 29.37
N TYR A 81 6.25 27.00 28.07
CA TYR A 81 5.66 26.01 27.19
C TYR A 81 6.38 25.96 25.83
N LEU A 82 6.32 24.79 25.22
CA LEU A 82 6.75 24.53 23.88
C LEU A 82 5.68 23.72 23.18
N VAL A 83 5.17 24.22 22.07
CA VAL A 83 4.25 23.48 21.21
C VAL A 83 5.06 22.90 20.07
N ILE A 84 5.01 21.60 19.91
CA ILE A 84 5.61 20.86 18.79
C ILE A 84 4.46 20.43 17.88
N GLU A 85 4.56 20.74 16.59
CA GLU A 85 3.57 20.38 15.58
C GLU A 85 4.27 19.77 14.38
N ASP A 86 4.12 18.47 14.21
CA ASP A 86 4.64 17.76 13.03
C ASP A 86 3.64 17.86 11.89
N HIS A 87 4.12 18.31 10.73
CA HIS A 87 3.29 18.44 9.53
C HIS A 87 3.20 17.09 8.82
N THR A 88 2.25 16.27 9.28
CA THR A 88 1.95 14.98 8.66
C THR A 88 1.30 15.18 7.28
N PRO A 89 1.60 14.31 6.29
CA PRO A 89 1.00 14.38 4.97
C PRO A 89 -0.53 14.28 5.01
N GLU A 90 -1.24 15.23 4.37
CA GLU A 90 -2.71 15.30 4.38
C GLU A 90 -3.40 14.06 3.81
N ASN A 91 -2.76 13.36 2.88
CA ASN A 91 -3.28 12.16 2.25
C ASN A 91 -3.42 10.97 3.21
N ILE A 92 -2.72 10.97 4.37
CA ILE A 92 -2.90 9.94 5.41
C ILE A 92 -4.34 9.97 5.92
N VAL A 93 -4.85 11.13 6.30
CA VAL A 93 -6.22 11.30 6.83
C VAL A 93 -7.28 11.10 5.74
N LYS A 94 -6.99 11.54 4.51
CA LYS A 94 -7.93 11.40 3.38
C LYS A 94 -8.16 9.93 2.98
N ARG A 95 -7.14 9.08 3.09
CA ARG A 95 -7.20 7.66 2.70
C ARG A 95 -7.73 6.73 3.80
N ASN A 96 -7.64 7.13 5.04
CA ASN A 96 -8.17 6.35 6.16
C ASN A 96 -9.29 7.12 6.86
N SER A 97 -10.55 6.79 6.53
CA SER A 97 -11.74 7.40 7.11
C SER A 97 -11.85 7.20 8.63
N ASN A 98 -11.17 6.18 9.17
CA ASN A 98 -11.13 5.90 10.61
C ASN A 98 -10.14 6.80 11.36
N LEU A 99 -9.14 7.38 10.66
CA LEU A 99 -8.20 8.34 11.23
C LEU A 99 -8.82 9.74 11.23
N LYS A 100 -9.57 10.07 12.29
CA LYS A 100 -10.18 11.41 12.43
C LYS A 100 -9.14 12.52 12.58
N LYS A 101 -8.01 12.26 13.21
CA LYS A 101 -6.91 13.20 13.42
C LYS A 101 -5.65 12.46 13.89
N VAL A 102 -4.51 12.76 13.29
CA VAL A 102 -3.21 12.31 13.79
C VAL A 102 -2.80 13.19 14.97
N ALA A 103 -2.40 12.59 16.09
CA ALA A 103 -1.95 13.29 17.28
C ALA A 103 -0.52 13.89 17.12
N SER A 104 -0.24 14.51 15.98
CA SER A 104 1.08 15.07 15.62
C SER A 104 1.40 16.41 16.28
N LYS A 105 0.57 16.86 17.25
CA LYS A 105 0.75 18.11 17.97
C LYS A 105 0.72 17.87 19.47
N GLY A 106 1.75 18.35 20.15
CA GLY A 106 1.86 18.28 21.60
C GLY A 106 2.25 19.63 22.21
N VAL A 107 1.80 19.86 23.45
CA VAL A 107 2.18 21.01 24.28
C VAL A 107 2.95 20.50 25.49
N PHE A 108 4.15 21.01 25.69
CA PHE A 108 5.06 20.53 26.71
C PHE A 108 5.57 21.68 27.58
N SER A 109 5.76 21.44 28.86
CA SER A 109 6.54 22.33 29.72
C SER A 109 8.01 22.02 29.55
N PHE A 110 8.76 22.95 28.99
CA PHE A 110 10.20 22.76 28.76
C PHE A 110 11.02 23.16 29.99
N GLY A 111 10.59 24.24 30.68
CA GLY A 111 11.25 24.75 31.89
C GLY A 111 12.75 24.94 31.69
N PHE A 112 13.57 24.31 32.52
CA PHE A 112 15.03 24.30 32.43
C PHE A 112 15.61 23.01 31.81
N LYS A 113 14.80 22.15 31.19
CA LYS A 113 15.29 20.93 30.57
C LYS A 113 16.12 21.27 29.31
N LYS A 114 17.17 20.51 29.06
CA LYS A 114 18.00 20.65 27.85
C LYS A 114 17.46 19.83 26.68
N ARG A 115 16.74 18.72 26.97
CA ARG A 115 16.18 17.82 25.97
C ARG A 115 14.73 17.52 26.30
N LEU A 116 13.93 17.35 25.27
CA LEU A 116 12.54 16.95 25.33
C LEU A 116 12.28 15.95 24.21
N THR A 117 11.61 14.85 24.52
CA THR A 117 11.20 13.87 23.54
C THR A 117 9.68 13.90 23.42
N PHE A 118 9.19 13.99 22.22
CA PHE A 118 7.78 13.87 21.86
C PHE A 118 7.58 12.63 21.02
N HIS A 119 6.78 11.73 21.51
CA HIS A 119 6.44 10.47 20.84
C HIS A 119 4.96 10.47 20.48
N TYR A 120 4.65 10.04 19.26
CA TYR A 120 3.28 9.79 18.83
C TYR A 120 3.24 8.64 17.83
N THR A 121 2.10 7.93 17.80
CA THR A 121 1.83 6.80 16.92
C THR A 121 0.72 7.15 15.95
N ILE A 122 0.88 6.74 14.70
CA ILE A 122 -0.18 6.79 13.69
C ILE A 122 -0.69 5.37 13.51
N ASP A 123 -1.86 5.09 14.07
CA ASP A 123 -2.48 3.77 14.00
C ASP A 123 -3.07 3.51 12.62
N GLY A 124 -2.75 2.34 12.04
CA GLY A 124 -3.34 1.91 10.79
C GLY A 124 -2.96 2.78 9.58
N MET A 125 -1.66 2.86 9.28
CA MET A 125 -1.17 3.59 8.11
C MET A 125 -1.83 3.09 6.82
N PRO A 126 -2.49 3.96 6.03
CA PRO A 126 -2.99 3.58 4.73
C PRO A 126 -1.84 3.40 3.74
N ARG A 127 -2.03 2.57 2.71
CA ARG A 127 -1.07 2.38 1.63
C ARG A 127 -0.73 3.69 0.91
N GLY A 128 0.53 3.90 0.61
CA GLY A 128 0.97 5.10 -0.12
C GLY A 128 2.45 5.42 0.04
N ASP A 129 2.91 6.43 -0.70
CA ASP A 129 4.20 7.10 -0.52
C ASP A 129 3.97 8.40 0.25
N TYR A 130 4.52 8.48 1.45
CA TYR A 130 4.31 9.59 2.38
C TYR A 130 5.61 10.33 2.63
N ARG A 131 5.56 11.66 2.46
CA ARG A 131 6.69 12.55 2.72
C ARG A 131 6.39 13.48 3.87
N PHE A 132 7.05 13.27 4.97
CA PHE A 132 7.05 14.15 6.13
C PHE A 132 8.04 15.27 5.86
N LYS A 133 7.58 16.52 5.78
CA LYS A 133 8.42 17.62 5.29
C LYS A 133 9.04 18.45 6.40
N SER A 134 8.25 18.79 7.42
CA SER A 134 8.72 19.78 8.40
C SER A 134 8.04 19.59 9.76
N VAL A 135 8.70 20.13 10.78
CA VAL A 135 8.17 20.23 12.15
C VAL A 135 8.22 21.69 12.57
N THR A 136 7.12 22.20 13.11
CA THR A 136 7.03 23.57 13.62
C THR A 136 7.05 23.58 15.14
N VAL A 137 7.91 24.42 15.69
CA VAL A 137 7.97 24.70 17.13
C VAL A 137 7.40 26.09 17.38
N LYS A 138 6.52 26.20 18.38
CA LYS A 138 5.95 27.46 18.83
C LYS A 138 6.18 27.61 20.32
N THR A 139 6.55 28.80 20.75
CA THR A 139 6.69 29.17 22.18
C THR A 139 6.30 30.62 22.38
N GLY A 140 6.14 31.03 23.61
CA GLY A 140 5.78 32.40 23.94
C GLY A 140 5.67 32.63 25.45
N ASP A 141 5.16 33.79 25.81
CA ASP A 141 4.78 34.07 27.17
C ASP A 141 3.37 33.54 27.52
N ILE A 142 3.03 33.47 28.81
CA ILE A 142 1.75 32.93 29.29
C ILE A 142 0.55 33.75 28.82
N PHE A 143 0.74 35.04 28.66
CA PHE A 143 -0.33 35.99 28.33
C PHE A 143 -0.56 36.18 26.84
N GLY A 144 0.32 35.57 26.00
CA GLY A 144 0.21 35.66 24.55
C GLY A 144 0.68 36.97 23.93
N PHE A 145 1.37 37.84 24.71
CA PHE A 145 1.91 39.12 24.20
C PHE A 145 3.07 38.87 23.21
N VAL A 146 3.82 37.79 23.41
CA VAL A 146 4.91 37.37 22.54
C VAL A 146 4.71 35.93 22.15
N GLN A 147 4.59 35.70 20.85
CA GLN A 147 4.59 34.35 20.26
C GLN A 147 5.70 34.26 19.22
N LYS A 148 6.45 33.19 19.26
CA LYS A 148 7.52 32.89 18.34
C LYS A 148 7.31 31.50 17.75
N SER A 149 7.59 31.36 16.46
CA SER A 149 7.53 30.08 15.79
C SER A 149 8.75 29.92 14.89
N LYS A 150 9.21 28.68 14.78
CA LYS A 150 10.26 28.29 13.84
C LYS A 150 9.90 26.95 13.23
N THR A 151 10.00 26.85 11.92
CA THR A 151 9.83 25.59 11.19
C THR A 151 11.18 25.03 10.85
N PHE A 152 11.34 23.73 11.06
CA PHE A 152 12.52 22.95 10.74
C PHE A 152 12.17 22.05 9.57
N ASP A 153 12.90 22.16 8.47
CA ASP A 153 12.77 21.30 7.32
C ASP A 153 13.50 20.00 7.59
N ILE A 154 12.74 18.95 7.88
CA ILE A 154 13.24 17.60 8.17
C ILE A 154 12.46 16.67 7.25
N GLU A 155 13.07 16.38 6.08
CA GLU A 155 12.44 15.52 5.10
C GLU A 155 12.72 14.04 5.40
N GLN A 156 11.66 13.25 5.49
CA GLN A 156 11.72 11.80 5.58
C GLN A 156 10.57 11.19 4.77
N SER A 157 10.84 10.08 4.10
CA SER A 157 9.84 9.34 3.32
C SER A 157 9.51 8.02 3.98
N VAL A 158 8.24 7.66 3.92
CA VAL A 158 7.74 6.37 4.39
C VAL A 158 6.91 5.73 3.29
N LEU A 159 7.30 4.55 2.86
CA LEU A 159 6.59 3.76 1.86
C LEU A 159 5.71 2.72 2.55
N VAL A 160 4.41 2.79 2.29
CA VAL A 160 3.44 1.85 2.84
C VAL A 160 2.94 0.94 1.74
N TYR A 161 3.34 -0.33 1.81
CA TYR A 161 2.91 -1.38 0.89
C TYR A 161 1.44 -1.76 1.11
N PRO A 162 0.75 -2.32 0.10
CA PRO A 162 -0.59 -2.84 0.29
C PRO A 162 -0.60 -4.01 1.29
N LYS A 163 -1.72 -4.16 1.99
CA LYS A 163 -1.96 -5.29 2.87
C LYS A 163 -1.92 -6.60 2.08
N ILE A 164 -1.13 -7.57 2.54
CA ILE A 164 -1.02 -8.89 1.93
C ILE A 164 -1.79 -9.90 2.78
N ILE A 165 -2.84 -10.48 2.19
CA ILE A 165 -3.65 -11.55 2.78
C ILE A 165 -3.64 -12.72 1.79
N PRO A 166 -2.56 -13.52 1.74
CA PRO A 166 -2.42 -14.54 0.73
C PRO A 166 -3.45 -15.67 0.92
N PRO A 167 -4.31 -15.92 -0.08
CA PRO A 167 -5.29 -16.98 0.02
C PRO A 167 -4.61 -18.36 0.00
N GLN A 168 -4.85 -19.16 1.04
CA GLN A 168 -4.17 -20.44 1.22
C GLN A 168 -4.57 -21.48 0.17
N LYS A 169 -5.83 -21.45 -0.29
CA LYS A 169 -6.41 -22.45 -1.20
C LYS A 169 -6.50 -22.01 -2.66
N TRP A 170 -6.04 -20.80 -2.98
CA TRP A 170 -6.07 -20.38 -4.36
C TRP A 170 -4.99 -21.08 -5.18
N THR A 171 -5.43 -21.69 -6.27
CA THR A 171 -4.59 -22.21 -7.34
C THR A 171 -5.10 -21.61 -8.63
N PRO A 172 -4.23 -21.05 -9.48
CA PRO A 172 -4.63 -20.51 -10.78
C PRO A 172 -5.37 -21.55 -11.60
N LEU A 173 -6.33 -21.10 -12.40
CA LEU A 173 -7.08 -21.96 -13.31
C LEU A 173 -6.14 -22.77 -14.18
N ASP A 174 -6.33 -24.09 -14.15
CA ASP A 174 -5.61 -25.01 -15.01
C ASP A 174 -6.49 -25.33 -16.24
N LEU A 175 -6.10 -24.81 -17.41
CA LEU A 175 -6.78 -25.15 -18.68
C LEU A 175 -6.72 -26.64 -18.98
N SER A 176 -5.89 -27.42 -18.27
CA SER A 176 -5.75 -28.86 -18.45
C SER A 176 -7.01 -29.65 -18.07
N PHE A 177 -7.94 -29.06 -17.28
CA PHE A 177 -9.20 -29.72 -16.90
C PHE A 177 -10.34 -29.60 -17.92
N GLY A 178 -10.24 -28.69 -18.89
CA GLY A 178 -11.18 -28.55 -20.00
C GLY A 178 -10.69 -29.31 -21.23
N GLY A 179 -10.91 -30.63 -21.28
CA GLY A 179 -10.49 -31.46 -22.39
C GLY A 179 -10.86 -30.91 -23.76
N ARG A 180 -9.85 -30.49 -24.52
CA ARG A 180 -9.73 -30.41 -25.99
C ARG A 180 -8.67 -29.38 -26.35
N HIS A 181 -7.41 -29.74 -26.24
CA HIS A 181 -6.33 -29.45 -27.19
C HIS A 181 -5.00 -29.89 -26.57
N ARG A 182 -4.72 -31.17 -26.65
CA ARG A 182 -3.35 -31.64 -26.64
C ARG A 182 -2.71 -31.16 -27.95
N SER A 183 -2.13 -29.96 -27.94
CA SER A 183 -1.18 -29.62 -28.98
C SER A 183 0.11 -30.44 -28.69
N LYS A 184 0.38 -31.39 -29.58
CA LYS A 184 1.68 -32.08 -29.67
C LYS A 184 2.74 -31.05 -30.06
N LYS A 185 3.18 -30.18 -29.17
CA LYS A 185 4.42 -29.44 -29.35
C LYS A 185 5.52 -30.11 -28.57
N HIS A 186 6.64 -30.27 -29.21
CA HIS A 186 7.90 -30.77 -28.69
C HIS A 186 8.23 -30.03 -27.41
N PHE A 187 8.00 -30.72 -26.27
CA PHE A 187 8.58 -30.32 -25.02
C PHE A 187 10.00 -30.84 -24.96
N GLU A 188 10.98 -29.98 -24.81
CA GLU A 188 12.26 -30.37 -24.27
C GLU A 188 11.99 -30.86 -22.83
N TYR A 189 12.07 -32.15 -22.66
CA TYR A 189 11.83 -32.83 -21.38
C TYR A 189 12.94 -32.45 -20.41
N ASP A 190 12.61 -31.73 -19.33
CA ASP A 190 13.48 -31.67 -18.18
C ASP A 190 13.40 -33.03 -17.44
N LEU A 191 14.34 -33.90 -17.78
CA LEU A 191 14.40 -35.31 -17.34
C LEU A 191 14.88 -35.48 -15.89
N THR A 192 14.87 -34.40 -15.08
CA THR A 192 15.49 -34.42 -13.75
C THR A 192 14.56 -34.86 -12.64
N SER A 193 13.23 -34.72 -12.78
CA SER A 193 12.27 -35.09 -11.73
C SER A 193 11.45 -36.32 -12.12
N ILE A 194 11.68 -37.47 -11.44
CA ILE A 194 10.93 -38.71 -11.61
C ILE A 194 9.81 -38.73 -10.58
N SER A 195 8.53 -38.67 -11.03
CA SER A 195 7.37 -38.72 -10.14
C SER A 195 7.00 -40.15 -9.72
N SER A 196 7.07 -41.07 -10.64
CA SER A 196 6.72 -42.49 -10.41
C SER A 196 7.33 -43.41 -11.48
N ILE A 197 7.13 -44.71 -11.30
CA ILE A 197 7.44 -45.74 -12.28
C ILE A 197 6.15 -46.47 -12.66
N ARG A 198 5.97 -46.79 -13.95
CA ARG A 198 4.85 -47.60 -14.44
C ARG A 198 5.31 -48.70 -15.42
N ASP A 199 4.47 -49.65 -15.67
CA ASP A 199 4.75 -50.67 -16.70
C ASP A 199 4.93 -49.99 -18.08
N TYR A 200 5.87 -50.53 -18.86
CA TYR A 200 6.14 -50.06 -20.21
C TYR A 200 4.94 -50.32 -21.12
N ILE A 201 4.60 -49.33 -21.92
CA ILE A 201 3.58 -49.45 -22.97
C ILE A 201 4.27 -49.28 -24.33
N PRO A 202 3.92 -50.09 -25.33
CA PRO A 202 4.45 -49.93 -26.69
C PRO A 202 4.28 -48.53 -27.21
N GLY A 203 5.40 -47.84 -27.54
CA GLY A 203 5.47 -46.44 -27.94
C GLY A 203 6.20 -45.54 -26.93
N ASP A 204 6.51 -46.00 -25.73
CA ASP A 204 7.35 -45.28 -24.79
C ASP A 204 8.81 -45.24 -25.27
N ARG A 205 9.52 -44.14 -25.02
CA ARG A 205 10.93 -44.01 -25.40
C ARG A 205 11.79 -44.96 -24.57
N LEU A 206 12.67 -45.72 -25.22
CA LEU A 206 13.60 -46.67 -24.56
C LEU A 206 14.54 -45.98 -23.58
N SER A 207 14.85 -44.66 -23.79
CA SER A 207 15.65 -43.85 -22.87
C SER A 207 14.96 -43.58 -21.52
N TRP A 208 13.69 -43.83 -21.41
CA TRP A 208 12.91 -43.65 -20.17
C TRP A 208 12.77 -44.92 -19.35
N LEU A 209 13.28 -46.07 -19.85
CA LEU A 209 13.26 -47.30 -19.09
C LEU A 209 14.09 -47.19 -17.80
N ASP A 210 13.51 -47.63 -16.71
CA ASP A 210 14.23 -47.82 -15.45
C ASP A 210 14.79 -49.23 -15.41
N TRP A 211 16.04 -49.36 -15.86
CA TRP A 211 16.71 -50.67 -15.91
C TRP A 211 16.86 -51.34 -14.54
N LYS A 212 16.96 -50.55 -13.46
CA LYS A 212 17.05 -51.04 -12.10
C LYS A 212 15.72 -51.61 -11.60
N ALA A 213 14.62 -50.93 -11.87
CA ALA A 213 13.28 -51.44 -11.56
C ALA A 213 12.90 -52.63 -12.45
N THR A 214 13.20 -52.54 -13.74
CA THR A 214 13.01 -53.65 -14.71
C THR A 214 13.73 -54.94 -14.26
N ALA A 215 14.99 -54.86 -13.80
CA ALA A 215 15.73 -55.99 -13.30
C ALA A 215 15.14 -56.62 -12.03
N ARG A 216 14.45 -55.81 -11.20
CA ARG A 216 13.81 -56.31 -9.97
C ARG A 216 12.44 -56.93 -10.19
N THR A 217 11.70 -56.43 -11.16
CA THR A 217 10.30 -56.81 -11.39
C THR A 217 10.17 -57.85 -12.53
N SER A 218 11.26 -58.11 -13.29
CA SER A 218 11.25 -58.94 -14.50
C SER A 218 10.27 -58.48 -15.57
N LYS A 219 9.81 -57.24 -15.49
CA LYS A 219 8.94 -56.58 -16.46
C LYS A 219 9.54 -55.25 -16.87
N LEU A 220 9.37 -54.83 -18.12
CA LEU A 220 9.82 -53.52 -18.57
C LEU A 220 9.04 -52.39 -17.82
N VAL A 221 9.79 -51.54 -17.16
CA VAL A 221 9.25 -50.43 -16.35
C VAL A 221 9.79 -49.11 -16.86
N THR A 222 8.90 -48.15 -17.07
CA THR A 222 9.23 -46.82 -17.59
C THR A 222 9.13 -45.77 -16.47
N LYS A 223 10.08 -44.86 -16.42
CA LYS A 223 10.06 -43.69 -15.55
C LYS A 223 8.95 -42.77 -16.01
N GLN A 224 8.15 -42.31 -15.08
CA GLN A 224 7.16 -41.26 -15.27
C GLN A 224 7.73 -39.98 -14.70
N PHE A 225 7.89 -38.98 -15.55
CA PHE A 225 8.47 -37.69 -15.15
C PHE A 225 7.36 -36.77 -14.68
N GLU A 226 7.64 -36.00 -13.63
CA GLU A 226 6.83 -34.87 -13.25
C GLU A 226 7.15 -33.72 -14.21
N TYR A 227 6.13 -33.17 -14.80
CA TYR A 227 6.28 -31.95 -15.57
C TYR A 227 6.17 -30.78 -14.58
N PRO A 228 7.20 -29.97 -14.40
CA PRO A 228 7.01 -28.68 -13.73
C PRO A 228 6.02 -27.89 -14.59
N ILE A 229 4.80 -27.79 -14.15
CA ILE A 229 3.81 -26.89 -14.74
C ILE A 229 4.25 -25.49 -14.31
N ASN A 230 5.20 -24.88 -15.03
CA ASN A 230 5.49 -23.47 -14.91
C ASN A 230 4.21 -22.73 -15.34
N LYS A 231 3.42 -22.36 -14.36
CA LYS A 231 2.21 -21.58 -14.59
C LYS A 231 2.61 -20.13 -14.72
N ASP A 232 2.54 -19.63 -15.93
CA ASP A 232 2.68 -18.20 -16.19
C ASP A 232 1.38 -17.49 -15.79
N ILE A 233 1.48 -16.55 -14.87
CA ILE A 233 0.33 -15.80 -14.35
C ILE A 233 0.54 -14.32 -14.66
N MET A 234 -0.39 -13.73 -15.41
CA MET A 234 -0.42 -12.30 -15.63
C MET A 234 -1.47 -11.66 -14.72
N VAL A 235 -1.02 -11.00 -13.66
CA VAL A 235 -1.90 -10.23 -12.78
C VAL A 235 -2.17 -8.87 -13.40
N VAL A 236 -3.43 -8.55 -13.58
CA VAL A 236 -3.88 -7.30 -14.22
C VAL A 236 -4.72 -6.51 -13.22
N LEU A 237 -4.28 -5.30 -12.91
CA LEU A 237 -5.04 -4.37 -12.08
C LEU A 237 -5.63 -3.26 -12.95
N ASP A 238 -6.94 -3.19 -13.00
CA ASP A 238 -7.66 -2.09 -13.64
C ASP A 238 -7.83 -0.92 -12.66
N ARG A 239 -7.29 0.24 -13.05
CA ARG A 239 -7.36 1.48 -12.28
C ARG A 239 -8.49 2.41 -12.71
N THR A 240 -9.46 1.90 -13.46
CA THR A 240 -10.62 2.70 -13.86
C THR A 240 -11.37 3.22 -12.63
N ILE A 241 -11.68 4.51 -12.65
CA ILE A 241 -12.43 5.15 -11.57
C ILE A 241 -13.84 4.56 -11.54
N ASN A 242 -14.22 4.03 -10.38
CA ASN A 242 -15.59 3.60 -10.13
C ASN A 242 -16.34 4.68 -9.35
N PRO A 243 -17.34 5.38 -9.94
CA PRO A 243 -18.09 6.44 -9.26
C PRO A 243 -18.83 5.96 -8.02
N ASP A 244 -19.13 4.66 -7.92
CA ASP A 244 -19.83 4.07 -6.78
C ASP A 244 -18.88 3.73 -5.62
N ASP A 245 -17.56 3.87 -5.81
CA ASP A 245 -16.53 3.66 -4.78
C ASP A 245 -16.12 4.99 -4.12
N LYS A 246 -17.07 5.62 -3.43
CA LYS A 246 -16.89 6.96 -2.84
C LYS A 246 -15.74 7.05 -1.84
N ASN A 247 -15.47 5.96 -1.13
CA ASN A 247 -14.43 5.89 -0.09
C ASN A 247 -13.12 5.25 -0.60
N GLY A 248 -13.07 4.78 -1.83
CA GLY A 248 -11.91 4.06 -2.39
C GLY A 248 -11.68 2.66 -1.81
N GLU A 249 -12.58 2.14 -0.98
CA GLU A 249 -12.41 0.85 -0.29
C GLU A 249 -12.39 -0.35 -1.25
N ARG A 250 -13.17 -0.27 -2.34
CA ARG A 250 -13.20 -1.33 -3.35
C ARG A 250 -11.86 -1.40 -4.09
N PHE A 251 -11.32 -0.23 -4.43
CA PHE A 251 -10.03 -0.14 -5.08
C PHE A 251 -8.90 -0.60 -4.16
N GLU A 252 -8.90 -0.23 -2.88
CA GLU A 252 -7.91 -0.71 -1.91
C GLU A 252 -7.97 -2.24 -1.75
N ARG A 253 -9.17 -2.85 -1.75
CA ARG A 253 -9.34 -4.32 -1.76
C ARG A 253 -8.78 -4.95 -3.05
N ALA A 254 -9.03 -4.31 -4.19
CA ALA A 254 -8.49 -4.78 -5.47
C ALA A 254 -6.96 -4.76 -5.49
N VAL A 255 -6.34 -3.69 -4.97
CA VAL A 255 -4.88 -3.57 -4.84
C VAL A 255 -4.31 -4.60 -3.88
N SER A 256 -4.93 -4.78 -2.70
CA SER A 256 -4.52 -5.79 -1.72
C SER A 256 -4.65 -7.21 -2.27
N LEU A 257 -5.71 -7.48 -3.04
CA LEU A 257 -5.89 -8.77 -3.71
C LEU A 257 -4.80 -9.00 -4.76
N ALA A 258 -4.46 -8.00 -5.58
CA ALA A 258 -3.39 -8.09 -6.56
C ALA A 258 -2.05 -8.43 -5.89
N ALA A 259 -1.72 -7.76 -4.78
CA ALA A 259 -0.53 -8.04 -3.99
C ALA A 259 -0.55 -9.47 -3.41
N SER A 260 -1.71 -9.89 -2.89
CA SER A 260 -1.88 -11.20 -2.24
C SER A 260 -1.80 -12.36 -3.23
N LEU A 261 -2.41 -12.23 -4.41
CA LEU A 261 -2.34 -13.23 -5.47
C LEU A 261 -0.93 -13.31 -6.07
N THR A 262 -0.26 -12.16 -6.24
CA THR A 262 1.15 -12.10 -6.66
C THR A 262 2.05 -12.84 -5.67
N ASP A 263 1.94 -12.55 -4.36
CA ASP A 263 2.72 -13.22 -3.32
C ASP A 263 2.45 -14.73 -3.30
N ARG A 264 1.18 -15.13 -3.40
CA ARG A 264 0.80 -16.54 -3.43
C ARG A 264 1.35 -17.26 -4.66
N ALA A 265 1.22 -16.66 -5.85
CA ALA A 265 1.69 -17.24 -7.09
C ALA A 265 3.22 -17.47 -7.09
N LEU A 266 3.98 -16.46 -6.68
CA LEU A 266 5.45 -16.58 -6.56
C LEU A 266 5.87 -17.64 -5.54
N ARG A 267 5.19 -17.72 -4.38
CA ARG A 267 5.45 -18.77 -3.36
C ARG A 267 5.15 -20.18 -3.84
N THR A 268 4.25 -20.33 -4.81
CA THR A 268 3.93 -21.64 -5.42
C THR A 268 4.80 -21.97 -6.63
N GLY A 269 5.82 -21.14 -6.93
CA GLY A 269 6.77 -21.38 -8.01
C GLY A 269 6.26 -20.99 -9.39
N SER A 270 5.21 -20.14 -9.47
CA SER A 270 4.72 -19.63 -10.75
C SER A 270 5.53 -18.42 -11.20
N SER A 271 5.71 -18.26 -12.53
CA SER A 271 6.20 -16.99 -13.09
C SER A 271 5.09 -15.98 -13.08
N VAL A 272 5.35 -14.80 -12.54
CA VAL A 272 4.32 -13.75 -12.41
C VAL A 272 4.73 -12.50 -13.20
N GLY A 273 3.84 -12.07 -14.09
CA GLY A 273 3.88 -10.76 -14.71
C GLY A 273 2.79 -9.85 -14.13
N PHE A 274 2.91 -8.55 -14.36
CA PHE A 274 1.94 -7.59 -13.85
C PHE A 274 1.62 -6.51 -14.89
N ILE A 275 0.33 -6.18 -15.04
CA ILE A 275 -0.15 -5.06 -15.84
C ILE A 275 -0.99 -4.15 -14.95
N SER A 276 -0.68 -2.86 -14.95
CA SER A 276 -1.51 -1.83 -14.35
C SER A 276 -2.15 -1.00 -15.44
N ILE A 277 -3.47 -1.13 -15.61
CA ILE A 277 -4.23 -0.42 -16.65
C ILE A 277 -4.65 0.94 -16.11
N GLY A 278 -4.25 2.00 -16.80
CA GLY A 278 -4.58 3.38 -16.47
C GLY A 278 -4.12 4.30 -17.60
N PRO A 279 -4.15 5.64 -17.43
CA PRO A 279 -3.71 6.59 -18.44
C PRO A 279 -2.31 6.30 -18.98
N GLN A 280 -1.44 5.82 -18.11
CA GLN A 280 -0.15 5.23 -18.44
C GLN A 280 -0.16 3.78 -17.94
N ALA A 281 -0.22 2.85 -18.89
CA ALA A 281 -0.14 1.43 -18.55
C ALA A 281 1.29 1.07 -18.12
N VAL A 282 1.41 0.37 -17.00
CA VAL A 282 2.68 -0.17 -16.53
C VAL A 282 2.69 -1.67 -16.79
N TRP A 283 3.78 -2.15 -17.36
CA TRP A 283 4.03 -3.55 -17.65
C TRP A 283 5.27 -4.03 -16.91
N VAL A 284 5.12 -5.13 -16.19
CA VAL A 284 6.22 -5.88 -15.57
C VAL A 284 6.21 -7.28 -16.19
N GLY A 285 7.30 -7.63 -16.88
CA GLY A 285 7.43 -8.92 -17.57
C GLY A 285 7.36 -10.09 -16.61
N MET A 286 7.11 -11.31 -17.14
CA MET A 286 7.01 -12.51 -16.32
C MET A 286 8.37 -12.94 -15.79
N GLN A 287 8.47 -13.15 -14.49
CA GLN A 287 9.62 -13.68 -13.78
C GLN A 287 9.18 -14.48 -12.55
N ASP A 288 10.00 -15.41 -12.11
CA ASP A 288 9.77 -16.28 -10.95
C ASP A 288 10.61 -15.91 -9.73
N GLN A 289 11.39 -14.83 -9.81
CA GLN A 289 12.33 -14.40 -8.79
C GLN A 289 11.66 -13.60 -7.67
N SER A 290 12.22 -13.70 -6.47
CA SER A 290 11.75 -12.94 -5.29
C SER A 290 11.78 -11.42 -5.50
N TYR A 291 12.69 -10.93 -6.34
CA TYR A 291 12.77 -9.51 -6.71
C TYR A 291 11.51 -9.01 -7.43
N GLN A 292 10.87 -9.89 -8.22
CA GLN A 292 9.63 -9.58 -8.94
C GLN A 292 8.51 -9.10 -7.99
N LYS A 293 8.40 -9.74 -6.83
CA LYS A 293 7.45 -9.34 -5.79
C LYS A 293 7.65 -7.87 -5.40
N TRP A 294 8.89 -7.47 -5.13
CA TRP A 294 9.19 -6.09 -4.70
C TRP A 294 8.88 -5.06 -5.77
N VAL A 295 9.19 -5.36 -7.04
CA VAL A 295 8.86 -4.48 -8.17
C VAL A 295 7.36 -4.24 -8.25
N ILE A 296 6.56 -5.31 -8.14
CA ILE A 296 5.10 -5.21 -8.20
C ILE A 296 4.55 -4.50 -6.97
N LEU A 297 5.02 -4.84 -5.76
CA LEU A 297 4.55 -4.21 -4.51
C LEU A 297 4.89 -2.73 -4.45
N HIS A 298 6.08 -2.34 -4.89
CA HIS A 298 6.49 -0.93 -4.95
C HIS A 298 5.57 -0.13 -5.89
N HIS A 299 5.23 -0.67 -7.07
CA HIS A 299 4.25 -0.05 -7.94
C HIS A 299 2.87 0.03 -7.28
N LEU A 300 2.41 -1.07 -6.66
CA LEU A 300 1.12 -1.13 -5.98
C LEU A 300 1.04 -0.17 -4.78
N ALA A 301 2.15 0.16 -4.12
CA ALA A 301 2.18 1.12 -3.03
C ALA A 301 1.75 2.53 -3.47
N ALA A 302 2.17 2.96 -4.67
CA ALA A 302 1.92 4.32 -5.18
C ALA A 302 0.70 4.44 -6.10
N VAL A 303 0.09 3.30 -6.51
CA VAL A 303 -0.98 3.31 -7.52
C VAL A 303 -2.28 3.93 -6.98
N GLU A 304 -2.94 4.73 -7.82
CA GLU A 304 -4.23 5.36 -7.54
C GLU A 304 -5.27 5.02 -8.61
N PRO A 305 -6.58 5.06 -8.28
CA PRO A 305 -7.63 4.93 -9.27
C PRO A 305 -7.70 6.24 -10.08
N ASN A 306 -7.10 6.25 -11.26
CA ASN A 306 -7.01 7.43 -12.11
C ASN A 306 -7.20 7.11 -13.60
N GLY A 307 -7.74 5.91 -13.89
CA GLY A 307 -7.84 5.42 -15.26
C GLY A 307 -9.20 5.67 -15.89
N GLU A 308 -9.19 6.13 -17.13
CA GLU A 308 -10.25 5.95 -18.13
C GLU A 308 -9.67 5.26 -19.38
N ALA A 309 -8.61 4.47 -19.20
CA ALA A 309 -7.93 3.82 -20.32
C ALA A 309 -8.77 2.69 -20.89
N ASP A 310 -8.68 2.51 -22.19
CA ASP A 310 -9.22 1.32 -22.86
C ASP A 310 -8.33 0.11 -22.51
N PRO A 311 -8.86 -0.91 -21.79
CA PRO A 311 -8.08 -2.09 -21.44
C PRO A 311 -7.44 -2.78 -22.66
N SER A 312 -8.11 -2.72 -23.83
CA SER A 312 -7.62 -3.34 -25.05
C SER A 312 -6.31 -2.72 -25.54
N TYR A 313 -6.11 -1.41 -25.34
CA TYR A 313 -4.89 -0.73 -25.75
C TYR A 313 -3.67 -1.23 -24.94
N ALA A 314 -3.84 -1.38 -23.62
CA ALA A 314 -2.77 -1.90 -22.76
C ALA A 314 -2.39 -3.34 -23.13
N PHE A 315 -3.40 -4.20 -23.39
CA PHE A 315 -3.16 -5.60 -23.75
C PHE A 315 -2.56 -5.77 -25.16
N ASN A 316 -3.06 -5.07 -26.18
CA ASN A 316 -2.58 -5.20 -27.56
C ASN A 316 -1.08 -4.93 -27.70
N LYS A 317 -0.53 -4.06 -26.83
CA LYS A 317 0.90 -3.78 -26.81
C LYS A 317 1.73 -4.96 -26.30
N TYR A 318 1.20 -5.75 -25.35
CA TYR A 318 1.98 -6.74 -24.59
C TYR A 318 1.52 -8.18 -24.79
N VAL A 319 0.34 -8.42 -25.37
CA VAL A 319 -0.22 -9.76 -25.55
C VAL A 319 0.69 -10.69 -26.35
N GLY A 320 1.43 -10.15 -27.30
CA GLY A 320 2.40 -10.94 -28.09
C GLY A 320 3.60 -11.47 -27.30
N GLN A 321 3.80 -11.00 -26.07
CA GLN A 321 4.86 -11.44 -25.15
C GLN A 321 4.37 -12.52 -24.16
N MET A 322 3.07 -12.86 -24.19
CA MET A 322 2.47 -13.86 -23.34
C MET A 322 2.47 -15.23 -24.02
N SER A 323 2.74 -16.29 -23.27
CA SER A 323 2.59 -17.65 -23.77
C SER A 323 1.10 -18.01 -23.86
N HIS A 324 0.74 -18.98 -24.73
CA HIS A 324 -0.64 -19.49 -24.83
C HIS A 324 -1.13 -20.22 -23.56
N GLU A 325 -0.22 -20.52 -22.64
CA GLU A 325 -0.51 -21.21 -21.37
C GLU A 325 -0.66 -20.20 -20.21
N THR A 326 -0.56 -18.90 -20.51
CA THR A 326 -0.68 -17.85 -19.49
C THR A 326 -2.11 -17.74 -18.96
N THR A 327 -2.26 -17.77 -17.64
CA THR A 327 -3.51 -17.41 -16.97
C THR A 327 -3.53 -15.93 -16.69
N VAL A 328 -4.54 -15.24 -17.22
CA VAL A 328 -4.77 -13.80 -16.96
C VAL A 328 -5.68 -13.65 -15.75
N VAL A 329 -5.15 -13.13 -14.65
CA VAL A 329 -5.88 -12.82 -13.42
C VAL A 329 -6.25 -11.34 -13.47
N PHE A 330 -7.49 -11.05 -13.85
CA PHE A 330 -7.96 -9.69 -14.07
C PHE A 330 -8.72 -9.15 -12.84
N ILE A 331 -8.24 -8.07 -12.25
CA ILE A 331 -8.78 -7.49 -11.02
C ILE A 331 -9.33 -6.10 -11.34
N THR A 332 -10.62 -5.90 -11.07
CA THR A 332 -11.32 -4.64 -11.36
C THR A 332 -12.38 -4.32 -10.31
N THR A 333 -12.79 -3.07 -10.27
CA THR A 333 -13.92 -2.59 -9.44
C THR A 333 -15.20 -2.34 -10.25
N LYS A 334 -15.12 -2.41 -11.59
CA LYS A 334 -16.23 -2.11 -12.49
C LYS A 334 -16.14 -2.92 -13.77
N ILE A 335 -17.29 -3.36 -14.31
CA ILE A 335 -17.36 -4.05 -15.59
C ILE A 335 -17.75 -3.06 -16.69
N SER A 336 -17.10 -3.18 -17.85
CA SER A 336 -17.41 -2.39 -19.04
C SER A 336 -17.61 -3.27 -20.27
N SER A 337 -18.36 -2.78 -21.25
CA SER A 337 -18.53 -3.46 -22.53
C SER A 337 -17.20 -3.66 -23.27
N LYS A 338 -16.23 -2.77 -23.08
CA LYS A 338 -14.89 -2.90 -23.66
C LYS A 338 -14.12 -4.10 -23.09
N MET A 339 -14.32 -4.41 -21.80
CA MET A 339 -13.73 -5.61 -21.20
C MET A 339 -14.28 -6.90 -21.82
N VAL A 340 -15.59 -6.94 -22.14
CA VAL A 340 -16.19 -8.09 -22.79
C VAL A 340 -15.55 -8.35 -24.15
N LEU A 341 -15.28 -7.30 -24.93
CA LEU A 341 -14.59 -7.40 -26.22
C LEU A 341 -13.14 -7.88 -26.04
N LEU A 342 -12.42 -7.29 -25.07
CA LEU A 342 -11.06 -7.71 -24.75
C LEU A 342 -11.00 -9.20 -24.36
N PHE A 343 -11.88 -9.63 -23.45
CA PHE A 343 -11.86 -11.03 -22.98
C PHE A 343 -12.20 -12.01 -24.09
N ASN A 344 -13.11 -11.65 -25.01
CA ASN A 344 -13.37 -12.46 -26.19
C ASN A 344 -12.14 -12.63 -27.07
N ASP A 345 -11.37 -11.56 -27.30
CA ASP A 345 -10.12 -11.62 -28.04
C ASP A 345 -9.07 -12.49 -27.33
N LEU A 346 -8.87 -12.30 -26.03
CA LEU A 346 -7.91 -13.10 -25.23
C LEU A 346 -8.26 -14.59 -25.21
N ILE A 347 -9.54 -14.94 -25.03
CA ILE A 347 -10.01 -16.32 -25.06
C ILE A 347 -9.81 -16.93 -26.48
N SER A 348 -10.09 -16.16 -27.55
CA SER A 348 -9.83 -16.64 -28.92
C SER A 348 -8.37 -16.95 -29.19
N ARG A 349 -7.46 -16.28 -28.48
CA ARG A 349 -6.01 -16.53 -28.51
C ARG A 349 -5.58 -17.70 -27.59
N GLY A 350 -6.51 -18.35 -26.87
CA GLY A 350 -6.26 -19.51 -26.01
C GLY A 350 -5.83 -19.19 -24.59
N LEU A 351 -5.94 -17.91 -24.16
CA LEU A 351 -5.60 -17.51 -22.78
C LEU A 351 -6.75 -17.86 -21.83
N ALA A 352 -6.41 -18.34 -20.64
CA ALA A 352 -7.38 -18.50 -19.54
C ALA A 352 -7.60 -17.17 -18.82
N ILE A 353 -8.85 -16.85 -18.48
CA ILE A 353 -9.18 -15.63 -17.78
C ILE A 353 -9.88 -15.97 -16.46
N GLU A 354 -9.30 -15.49 -15.37
CA GLU A 354 -9.88 -15.49 -14.04
C GLU A 354 -10.09 -14.04 -13.61
N MET A 355 -11.34 -13.65 -13.39
CA MET A 355 -11.70 -12.27 -13.06
C MET A 355 -12.09 -12.14 -11.60
N PHE A 356 -11.54 -11.14 -10.94
CA PHE A 356 -11.90 -10.72 -9.59
C PHE A 356 -12.56 -9.36 -9.65
N LEU A 357 -13.83 -9.31 -9.28
CA LEU A 357 -14.61 -8.08 -9.23
C LEU A 357 -14.80 -7.62 -7.79
N ALA A 358 -14.13 -6.53 -7.41
CA ALA A 358 -14.30 -5.91 -6.11
C ALA A 358 -15.59 -5.08 -6.08
N ILE A 359 -16.61 -5.59 -5.35
CA ILE A 359 -17.94 -4.99 -5.26
C ILE A 359 -18.26 -4.49 -3.86
N GLY A 360 -19.30 -3.66 -3.73
CA GLY A 360 -19.97 -3.36 -2.47
C GLY A 360 -20.93 -4.47 -2.06
N ASP A 361 -21.96 -4.12 -1.30
CA ASP A 361 -22.96 -5.08 -0.81
C ASP A 361 -23.74 -5.77 -1.93
N ARG A 362 -23.96 -5.09 -3.05
CA ARG A 362 -24.69 -5.61 -4.21
C ARG A 362 -23.94 -5.30 -5.51
N VAL A 363 -24.12 -6.19 -6.48
CA VAL A 363 -23.73 -5.90 -7.87
C VAL A 363 -24.75 -4.91 -8.45
N PRO A 364 -24.31 -3.84 -9.12
CA PRO A 364 -25.24 -2.96 -9.82
C PRO A 364 -25.99 -3.73 -10.90
N SER A 365 -27.33 -3.56 -10.98
CA SER A 365 -28.18 -4.28 -11.96
C SER A 365 -27.77 -4.04 -13.42
N ALA A 366 -27.15 -2.90 -13.71
CA ALA A 366 -26.61 -2.59 -15.03
C ALA A 366 -25.41 -3.50 -15.42
N GLU A 367 -24.70 -4.07 -14.47
CA GLU A 367 -23.55 -4.95 -14.67
C GLU A 367 -23.95 -6.43 -14.77
N ASP A 368 -25.14 -6.82 -14.29
CA ASP A 368 -25.59 -8.22 -14.26
C ASP A 368 -25.62 -8.87 -15.65
N ALA A 369 -26.09 -8.15 -16.69
CA ALA A 369 -26.12 -8.65 -18.05
C ALA A 369 -24.69 -8.87 -18.63
N LEU A 370 -23.76 -8.00 -18.29
CA LEU A 370 -22.35 -8.11 -18.71
C LEU A 370 -21.67 -9.27 -17.97
N LEU A 371 -21.98 -9.46 -16.68
CA LEU A 371 -21.51 -10.60 -15.88
C LEU A 371 -21.94 -11.93 -16.48
N GLN A 372 -23.25 -12.08 -16.78
CA GLN A 372 -23.77 -13.30 -17.41
C GLN A 372 -23.10 -13.58 -18.75
N ARG A 373 -22.87 -12.53 -19.55
CA ARG A 373 -22.18 -12.67 -20.82
C ARG A 373 -20.73 -13.15 -20.65
N LEU A 374 -19.99 -12.59 -19.71
CA LEU A 374 -18.62 -13.04 -19.39
C LEU A 374 -18.59 -14.49 -18.91
N MET A 375 -19.53 -14.88 -18.04
CA MET A 375 -19.66 -16.27 -17.58
C MET A 375 -19.95 -17.24 -18.74
N SER A 376 -20.84 -16.85 -19.68
CA SER A 376 -21.15 -17.68 -20.87
C SER A 376 -19.96 -17.85 -21.84
N MET A 377 -19.01 -16.92 -21.80
CA MET A 377 -17.76 -17.00 -22.56
C MET A 377 -16.69 -17.89 -21.89
N GLY A 378 -16.98 -18.43 -20.68
CA GLY A 378 -16.07 -19.29 -19.95
C GLY A 378 -15.10 -18.57 -19.01
N VAL A 379 -15.34 -17.28 -18.72
CA VAL A 379 -14.58 -16.52 -17.72
C VAL A 379 -14.98 -16.98 -16.33
N TYR A 380 -14.00 -17.28 -15.48
CA TYR A 380 -14.25 -17.53 -14.07
C TYR A 380 -14.31 -16.22 -13.30
N ILE A 381 -15.42 -15.97 -12.59
CA ILE A 381 -15.66 -14.70 -11.91
C ILE A 381 -15.77 -14.92 -10.41
N HIS A 382 -14.94 -14.18 -9.65
CA HIS A 382 -14.96 -14.13 -8.21
C HIS A 382 -15.44 -12.76 -7.75
N LEU A 383 -16.49 -12.73 -6.91
CA LEU A 383 -17.02 -11.48 -6.34
C LEU A 383 -16.36 -11.20 -5.00
N VAL A 384 -15.57 -10.12 -4.94
CA VAL A 384 -14.79 -9.72 -3.76
C VAL A 384 -15.56 -8.67 -2.98
N ARG A 385 -16.24 -9.08 -1.91
CA ARG A 385 -17.10 -8.20 -1.08
C ARG A 385 -16.38 -7.67 0.16
N ASP A 386 -15.46 -8.46 0.70
CA ASP A 386 -14.73 -8.14 1.93
C ASP A 386 -13.24 -8.55 1.85
N TRP A 387 -12.54 -8.46 2.96
CA TRP A 387 -11.12 -8.80 3.07
C TRP A 387 -10.84 -10.28 3.28
N ARG A 388 -11.86 -11.16 3.28
CA ARG A 388 -11.72 -12.62 3.53
C ARG A 388 -11.50 -13.39 2.24
N PHE A 389 -10.35 -13.19 1.62
CA PHE A 389 -10.02 -13.75 0.29
C PHE A 389 -10.10 -15.28 0.24
N ASP A 390 -9.80 -15.98 1.33
CA ASP A 390 -9.91 -17.45 1.40
C ASP A 390 -11.35 -17.96 1.24
N GLU A 391 -12.35 -17.24 1.75
CA GLU A 391 -13.76 -17.63 1.66
C GLU A 391 -14.31 -17.41 0.25
N ILE A 392 -13.89 -16.35 -0.40
CA ILE A 392 -14.27 -16.00 -1.76
C ILE A 392 -13.84 -17.11 -2.74
N LEU A 393 -12.66 -17.65 -2.53
CA LEU A 393 -12.09 -18.71 -3.37
C LEU A 393 -12.64 -20.09 -3.06
N LYS A 394 -13.13 -20.34 -1.84
CA LYS A 394 -13.83 -21.59 -1.48
C LYS A 394 -15.22 -21.68 -2.11
N ALA A 395 -15.90 -20.54 -2.29
CA ALA A 395 -17.23 -20.50 -2.86
C ALA A 395 -17.26 -20.92 -4.35
N GLY A 396 -16.08 -21.12 -4.97
CA GLY A 396 -15.95 -21.44 -6.38
C GLY A 396 -16.48 -20.30 -7.26
N GLY A 397 -15.70 -19.83 -8.21
CA GLY A 397 -16.22 -18.89 -9.20
C GLY A 397 -17.48 -19.48 -9.86
N SER A 398 -18.55 -18.72 -9.95
CA SER A 398 -19.76 -19.20 -10.61
C SER A 398 -19.46 -19.37 -12.12
N ARG A 399 -19.51 -20.61 -12.58
CA ARG A 399 -19.51 -20.96 -14.00
C ARG A 399 -20.97 -21.10 -14.41
N ALA A 400 -21.36 -20.56 -15.55
CA ALA A 400 -22.68 -20.88 -16.09
C ALA A 400 -22.72 -22.40 -16.36
N THR A 401 -23.47 -23.13 -15.55
CA THR A 401 -23.84 -24.50 -15.87
C THR A 401 -24.74 -24.44 -17.07
N SER A 402 -24.27 -24.93 -18.22
CA SER A 402 -25.06 -25.19 -19.43
C SER A 402 -26.17 -26.18 -19.17
#